data_915b66e506cdd39267a7b63094f9d50c
#
_entry.id   915b66e506cdd39267a7b63094f9d50c
#
_cell.length_a   1.000
_cell.length_b   1.000
_cell.length_c   1.000
_cell.angle_alpha   90.00
_cell.angle_beta   90.00
_cell.angle_gamma   90.00
#
_symmetry.space_group_name_H-M   'P 1'
#
loop_
_entity.id
_entity.type
_entity.pdbx_description
1 polymer ?
#
loop_
_entity_poly.entity_id
_entity_poly.type
_entity_poly.pdbx_seq_one_letter_code
_entity_poly.pdbx_strand_id
1 'polypeptide(L)'
;DELPLERINGKAKVLCIKETVITEECLKKYEIGKNDIIIFRTSNSNVFDGSNVLESYVTLDYEGAQYLVAQGVRMIGIDYMTIERPRAMREQGKSVHEIILGAGIPVLETLDLRNVEEGEYMLYCLPLKLAGADGSPVRAVMIRR
;
A
#
# COMPACT_ATOMS: atom_id res chain seq x y z
N ASP A 1 -8.64 -13.76 -9.97
CA ASP A 1 -8.59 -14.19 -11.37
C ASP A 1 -9.12 -13.13 -12.34
N GLU A 2 -9.89 -12.18 -11.86
CA GLU A 2 -10.49 -11.09 -12.65
C GLU A 2 -9.67 -9.78 -12.62
N LEU A 3 -8.64 -9.66 -11.76
CA LEU A 3 -7.83 -8.46 -11.63
C LEU A 3 -6.97 -8.22 -12.88
N PRO A 4 -7.18 -7.12 -13.63
CA PRO A 4 -6.37 -6.80 -14.80
C PRO A 4 -4.92 -6.51 -14.39
N LEU A 5 -3.95 -7.16 -15.06
CA LEU A 5 -2.52 -7.01 -14.71
C LEU A 5 -2.01 -5.58 -14.91
N GLU A 6 -2.57 -4.82 -15.84
CA GLU A 6 -2.26 -3.41 -16.04
C GLU A 6 -2.60 -2.52 -14.83
N ARG A 7 -3.51 -2.97 -13.94
CA ARG A 7 -3.81 -2.23 -12.70
C ARG A 7 -2.69 -2.30 -11.68
N ILE A 8 -1.94 -3.38 -11.66
CA ILE A 8 -0.95 -3.70 -10.65
C ILE A 8 0.50 -3.66 -11.15
N ASN A 9 0.70 -3.32 -12.42
CA ASN A 9 2.02 -3.22 -13.04
C ASN A 9 2.24 -1.84 -13.66
N GLY A 10 3.48 -1.35 -13.65
CA GLY A 10 3.86 -0.09 -14.31
C GLY A 10 4.64 0.85 -13.41
N LYS A 11 4.61 2.14 -13.74
CA LYS A 11 5.30 3.18 -12.97
C LYS A 11 4.73 3.26 -11.55
N ALA A 12 5.60 3.18 -10.56
CA ALA A 12 5.29 3.29 -9.15
C ALA A 12 6.15 4.37 -8.49
N LYS A 13 5.58 5.08 -7.54
CA LYS A 13 6.27 6.04 -6.68
C LYS A 13 6.45 5.42 -5.30
N VAL A 14 7.69 5.32 -4.85
CA VAL A 14 8.00 4.93 -3.47
C VAL A 14 8.09 6.20 -2.64
N LEU A 15 7.25 6.31 -1.62
CA LEU A 15 7.20 7.41 -0.67
C LEU A 15 7.78 6.96 0.67
N CYS A 16 8.82 7.64 1.16
CA CYS A 16 9.45 7.34 2.43
C CYS A 16 8.73 8.07 3.58
N ILE A 17 7.83 7.37 4.23
CA ILE A 17 7.01 7.90 5.33
C ILE A 17 7.80 7.87 6.64
N LYS A 18 7.93 9.00 7.30
CA LYS A 18 8.61 9.16 8.60
C LYS A 18 7.64 9.23 9.78
N GLU A 19 6.39 9.52 9.50
CA GLU A 19 5.30 9.61 10.46
C GLU A 19 4.89 8.20 10.95
N THR A 20 4.29 8.14 12.13
CA THR A 20 3.75 6.89 12.70
C THR A 20 2.36 6.52 12.17
N VAL A 21 1.71 7.47 11.49
CA VAL A 21 0.43 7.30 10.81
C VAL A 21 0.48 8.06 9.48
N ILE A 22 0.03 7.43 8.42
CA ILE A 22 -0.07 8.04 7.09
C ILE A 22 -1.41 8.76 7.00
N THR A 23 -1.39 10.07 7.21
CA THR A 23 -2.57 10.93 7.19
C THR A 23 -2.71 11.66 5.85
N GLU A 24 -3.87 12.26 5.59
CA GLU A 24 -4.06 13.16 4.44
C GLU A 24 -3.01 14.27 4.43
N GLU A 25 -2.71 14.88 5.61
CA GLU A 25 -1.71 15.95 5.73
C GLU A 25 -0.29 15.44 5.37
N CYS A 26 0.06 14.23 5.78
CA CYS A 26 1.30 13.58 5.38
C CYS A 26 1.36 13.40 3.86
N LEU A 27 0.29 12.90 3.25
CA LEU A 27 0.22 12.61 1.82
C LEU A 27 0.28 13.86 0.94
N LYS A 28 -0.27 14.98 1.39
CA LYS A 28 -0.21 16.28 0.68
C LYS A 28 1.20 16.83 0.50
N LYS A 29 2.20 16.31 1.20
CA LYS A 29 3.61 16.66 1.01
C LYS A 29 4.21 16.07 -0.26
N TYR A 30 3.52 15.09 -0.88
CA TYR A 30 3.98 14.37 -2.06
C TYR A 30 3.11 14.69 -3.28
N GLU A 31 3.72 14.61 -4.45
CA GLU A 31 3.01 14.74 -5.72
C GLU A 31 2.32 13.41 -6.07
N ILE A 32 1.05 13.29 -5.68
CA ILE A 32 0.20 12.12 -5.93
C ILE A 32 -0.86 12.50 -6.95
N GLY A 33 -0.99 11.71 -8.02
CA GLY A 33 -1.92 11.99 -9.09
C GLY A 33 -2.70 10.77 -9.56
N LYS A 34 -3.58 11.03 -10.53
CA LYS A 34 -4.44 10.01 -11.11
C LYS A 34 -3.60 8.90 -11.79
N ASN A 35 -4.01 7.65 -11.54
CA ASN A 35 -3.38 6.43 -12.03
C ASN A 35 -1.98 6.13 -11.47
N ASP A 36 -1.53 6.84 -10.44
CA ASP A 36 -0.29 6.49 -9.75
C ASP A 36 -0.43 5.14 -9.01
N ILE A 37 0.66 4.39 -8.99
CA ILE A 37 0.89 3.30 -8.03
C ILE A 37 1.74 3.88 -6.90
N ILE A 38 1.23 3.88 -5.68
CA ILE A 38 1.90 4.45 -4.52
C ILE A 38 2.37 3.32 -3.60
N ILE A 39 3.66 3.30 -3.29
CA ILE A 39 4.27 2.33 -2.39
C ILE A 39 4.81 3.08 -1.16
N PHE A 40 4.27 2.76 0.01
CA PHE A 40 4.72 3.33 1.28
C PHE A 40 5.86 2.51 1.86
N ARG A 41 7.06 3.11 1.88
CA ARG A 41 8.17 2.63 2.67
C ARG A 41 8.14 3.35 4.00
N THR A 42 8.00 2.59 5.07
CA THR A 42 7.84 3.12 6.44
C THR A 42 8.92 2.56 7.37
N SER A 43 8.85 2.92 8.65
CA SER A 43 9.70 2.31 9.67
C SER A 43 9.40 0.82 9.91
N ASN A 44 8.27 0.30 9.43
CA ASN A 44 7.94 -1.13 9.52
C ASN A 44 9.03 -2.00 8.88
N SER A 45 9.56 -1.59 7.72
CA SER A 45 10.65 -2.31 7.03
C SER A 45 11.88 -2.57 7.90
N ASN A 46 12.12 -1.76 8.93
CA ASN A 46 13.32 -1.89 9.76
C ASN A 46 13.19 -3.00 10.82
N VAL A 47 11.95 -3.40 11.16
CA VAL A 47 11.65 -4.30 12.27
C VAL A 47 10.79 -5.50 11.87
N PHE A 48 10.06 -5.40 10.77
CA PHE A 48 9.24 -6.48 10.24
C PHE A 48 10.10 -7.45 9.41
N ASP A 49 10.11 -8.72 9.79
CA ASP A 49 10.89 -9.78 9.14
C ASP A 49 10.06 -10.67 8.18
N GLY A 50 8.79 -10.33 8.01
CA GLY A 50 7.84 -11.09 7.19
C GLY A 50 6.97 -12.07 7.98
N SER A 51 7.24 -12.28 9.27
CA SER A 51 6.53 -13.24 10.12
C SER A 51 6.13 -12.71 11.49
N ASN A 52 6.89 -11.75 12.04
CA ASN A 52 6.64 -11.20 13.37
C ASN A 52 5.45 -10.22 13.38
N VAL A 53 4.60 -10.32 14.39
CA VAL A 53 3.54 -9.35 14.63
C VAL A 53 4.09 -8.23 15.51
N LEU A 54 4.07 -6.99 15.00
CA LEU A 54 4.53 -5.82 15.74
C LEU A 54 3.42 -5.32 16.67
N GLU A 55 3.80 -4.90 17.90
CA GLU A 55 2.87 -4.27 18.85
C GLU A 55 2.36 -2.91 18.32
N SER A 56 3.22 -2.18 17.60
CA SER A 56 2.87 -0.95 16.90
C SER A 56 3.53 -0.92 15.54
N TYR A 57 2.84 -0.42 14.55
CA TYR A 57 3.31 -0.29 13.18
C TYR A 57 2.67 0.90 12.48
N VAL A 58 3.33 1.40 11.45
CA VAL A 58 2.81 2.50 10.63
C VAL A 58 1.63 2.01 9.80
N THR A 59 0.55 2.76 9.82
CA THR A 59 -0.70 2.46 9.12
C THR A 59 -1.21 3.68 8.37
N LEU A 60 -2.04 3.46 7.36
CA LEU A 60 -2.84 4.51 6.74
C LEU A 60 -4.08 4.77 7.61
N ASP A 61 -4.42 6.04 7.82
CA ASP A 61 -5.68 6.39 8.45
C ASP A 61 -6.82 6.51 7.44
N TYR A 62 -8.02 6.75 7.96
CA TYR A 62 -9.24 6.79 7.16
C TYR A 62 -9.26 7.99 6.21
N GLU A 63 -8.86 9.16 6.67
CA GLU A 63 -8.79 10.41 5.91
C GLU A 63 -7.74 10.34 4.81
N GLY A 64 -6.58 9.73 5.09
CA GLY A 64 -5.55 9.43 4.10
C GLY A 64 -6.04 8.48 3.01
N ALA A 65 -6.83 7.44 3.39
CA ALA A 65 -7.43 6.53 2.44
C ALA A 65 -8.43 7.26 1.52
N GLN A 66 -9.30 8.11 2.08
CA GLN A 66 -10.22 8.93 1.30
C GLN A 66 -9.48 9.87 0.32
N TYR A 67 -8.39 10.49 0.79
CA TYR A 67 -7.56 11.35 -0.05
C TYR A 67 -6.99 10.58 -1.25
N LEU A 68 -6.41 9.40 -1.03
CA LEU A 68 -5.85 8.58 -2.11
C LEU A 68 -6.93 8.16 -3.14
N VAL A 69 -8.11 7.79 -2.67
CA VAL A 69 -9.25 7.48 -3.54
C VAL A 69 -9.64 8.72 -4.36
N ALA A 70 -9.73 9.90 -3.73
CA ALA A 70 -10.06 11.15 -4.40
C ALA A 70 -8.98 11.57 -5.44
N GLN A 71 -7.69 11.27 -5.19
CA GLN A 71 -6.62 11.46 -6.18
C GLN A 71 -6.72 10.48 -7.35
N GLY A 72 -7.49 9.41 -7.22
CA GLY A 72 -7.64 8.40 -8.26
C GLY A 72 -6.41 7.53 -8.45
N VAL A 73 -5.70 7.20 -7.38
CA VAL A 73 -4.56 6.27 -7.42
C VAL A 73 -5.03 4.90 -7.91
N ARG A 74 -4.15 4.17 -8.56
CA ARG A 74 -4.48 2.91 -9.21
C ARG A 74 -4.23 1.70 -8.33
N MET A 75 -3.23 1.77 -7.45
CA MET A 75 -2.82 0.71 -6.53
C MET A 75 -2.05 1.32 -5.36
N ILE A 76 -2.12 0.70 -4.20
CA ILE A 76 -1.38 1.09 -3.00
C ILE A 76 -0.58 -0.11 -2.50
N GLY A 77 0.65 0.13 -2.04
CA GLY A 77 1.48 -0.89 -1.38
C GLY A 77 2.06 -0.40 -0.07
N ILE A 78 2.35 -1.34 0.86
CA ILE A 78 2.95 -1.05 2.17
C ILE A 78 3.87 -2.19 2.62
N ASP A 79 4.85 -1.85 3.43
CA ASP A 79 5.87 -2.72 4.00
C ASP A 79 5.45 -3.40 5.32
N TYR A 80 4.19 -3.76 5.46
CA TYR A 80 3.65 -4.54 6.59
C TYR A 80 2.51 -5.45 6.14
N MET A 81 2.11 -6.40 7.03
CA MET A 81 1.07 -7.39 6.74
C MET A 81 -0.32 -6.78 6.54
N THR A 82 -0.53 -5.55 6.97
CA THR A 82 -1.79 -4.82 6.82
C THR A 82 -1.56 -3.33 6.74
N ILE A 83 -2.34 -2.65 5.89
CA ILE A 83 -2.29 -1.20 5.72
C ILE A 83 -3.06 -0.46 6.81
N GLU A 84 -3.94 -1.13 7.55
CA GLU A 84 -4.80 -0.49 8.54
C GLU A 84 -4.58 -1.02 9.97
N ARG A 85 -5.07 -0.28 10.95
CA ARG A 85 -5.06 -0.68 12.36
C ARG A 85 -5.99 -1.89 12.60
N PRO A 86 -5.70 -2.72 13.63
CA PRO A 86 -6.61 -3.77 14.06
C PRO A 86 -8.02 -3.20 14.32
N ARG A 87 -9.04 -3.99 14.01
CA ARG A 87 -10.46 -3.57 14.13
C ARG A 87 -10.80 -2.92 15.48
N ALA A 88 -10.24 -3.44 16.57
CA ALA A 88 -10.45 -2.91 17.92
C ALA A 88 -9.88 -1.50 18.15
N MET A 89 -8.95 -1.05 17.28
CA MET A 89 -8.28 0.26 17.35
C MET A 89 -8.77 1.24 16.27
N ARG A 90 -9.77 0.86 15.46
CA ARG A 90 -10.31 1.73 14.41
C ARG A 90 -11.26 2.75 15.01
N GLU A 91 -11.09 4.01 14.65
CA GLU A 91 -11.98 5.08 15.04
C GLU A 91 -13.37 4.88 14.43
N GLN A 92 -14.40 4.86 15.28
CA GLN A 92 -15.80 4.69 14.87
C GLN A 92 -16.05 3.44 13.98
N GLY A 93 -15.19 2.42 14.06
CA GLY A 93 -15.31 1.20 13.25
C GLY A 93 -14.98 1.38 11.77
N LYS A 94 -14.49 2.54 11.33
CA LYS A 94 -14.14 2.84 9.94
C LYS A 94 -12.99 1.95 9.45
N SER A 95 -13.13 1.34 8.28
CA SER A 95 -12.12 0.49 7.66
C SER A 95 -11.47 1.16 6.46
N VAL A 96 -10.14 1.19 6.47
CA VAL A 96 -9.32 1.65 5.35
C VAL A 96 -9.45 0.69 4.16
N HIS A 97 -9.47 -0.63 4.42
CA HIS A 97 -9.68 -1.62 3.37
C HIS A 97 -11.03 -1.45 2.66
N GLU A 98 -12.11 -1.21 3.42
CA GLU A 98 -13.44 -1.02 2.82
C GLU A 98 -13.48 0.17 1.85
N ILE A 99 -12.81 1.27 2.18
CA ILE A 99 -12.72 2.43 1.29
C ILE A 99 -11.90 2.12 0.04
N ILE A 100 -10.69 1.60 0.23
CA ILE A 100 -9.73 1.40 -0.85
C ILE A 100 -10.23 0.31 -1.81
N LEU A 101 -10.59 -0.86 -1.27
CA LEU A 101 -11.07 -1.98 -2.07
C LEU A 101 -12.44 -1.69 -2.68
N GLY A 102 -13.33 -0.99 -1.96
CA GLY A 102 -14.61 -0.52 -2.47
C GLY A 102 -14.48 0.44 -3.65
N ALA A 103 -13.39 1.20 -3.73
CA ALA A 103 -13.03 2.03 -4.89
C ALA A 103 -12.34 1.22 -6.01
N GLY A 104 -12.19 -0.10 -5.85
CA GLY A 104 -11.51 -0.98 -6.81
C GLY A 104 -9.99 -0.77 -6.86
N ILE A 105 -9.37 -0.26 -5.80
CA ILE A 105 -7.93 -0.04 -5.70
C ILE A 105 -7.30 -1.26 -5.02
N PRO A 106 -6.47 -2.07 -5.70
CA PRO A 106 -5.76 -3.19 -5.09
C PRO A 106 -4.77 -2.72 -4.03
N VAL A 107 -4.57 -3.55 -2.98
CA VAL A 107 -3.57 -3.32 -1.94
C VAL A 107 -2.51 -4.40 -2.02
N LEU A 108 -1.24 -4.00 -2.02
CA LEU A 108 -0.08 -4.87 -1.99
C LEU A 108 0.59 -4.76 -0.62
N GLU A 109 0.51 -5.81 0.18
CA GLU A 109 0.99 -5.85 1.56
C GLU A 109 2.22 -6.75 1.71
N THR A 110 2.88 -6.70 2.85
CA THR A 110 4.04 -7.54 3.18
C THR A 110 5.25 -7.32 2.24
N LEU A 111 5.46 -6.08 1.80
CA LEU A 111 6.62 -5.73 0.98
C LEU A 111 7.90 -5.63 1.84
N ASP A 112 9.00 -6.19 1.36
CA ASP A 112 10.33 -5.93 1.93
C ASP A 112 10.96 -4.72 1.23
N LEU A 113 10.91 -3.56 1.88
CA LEU A 113 11.41 -2.31 1.34
C LEU A 113 12.69 -1.81 2.05
N ARG A 114 13.39 -2.67 2.81
CA ARG A 114 14.59 -2.28 3.60
C ARG A 114 15.65 -1.57 2.76
N ASN A 115 15.86 -2.03 1.55
CA ASN A 115 16.89 -1.53 0.63
C ASN A 115 16.29 -0.70 -0.53
N VAL A 116 15.07 -0.21 -0.38
CA VAL A 116 14.38 0.60 -1.40
C VAL A 116 14.41 2.06 -0.99
N GLU A 117 14.92 2.93 -1.84
CA GLU A 117 14.94 4.38 -1.61
C GLU A 117 13.68 5.05 -2.15
N GLU A 118 13.41 6.27 -1.69
CA GLU A 118 12.37 7.11 -2.28
C GLU A 118 12.66 7.38 -3.77
N GLY A 119 11.63 7.35 -4.60
CA GLY A 119 11.76 7.64 -6.02
C GLY A 119 10.80 6.88 -6.93
N GLU A 120 11.09 6.94 -8.22
CA GLU A 120 10.29 6.30 -9.26
C GLU A 120 10.89 4.94 -9.64
N TYR A 121 10.00 3.97 -9.80
CA TYR A 121 10.33 2.60 -10.16
C TYR A 121 9.39 2.07 -11.23
N MET A 122 9.83 1.03 -11.92
CA MET A 122 8.92 0.15 -12.66
C MET A 122 8.58 -1.05 -11.77
N LEU A 123 7.32 -1.14 -11.35
CA LEU A 123 6.80 -2.28 -10.57
C LEU A 123 6.31 -3.37 -11.50
N TYR A 124 6.74 -4.60 -11.21
CA TYR A 124 6.18 -5.83 -11.76
C TYR A 124 5.60 -6.65 -10.60
N CYS A 125 4.30 -6.86 -10.64
CA CYS A 125 3.52 -7.54 -9.61
C CYS A 125 2.67 -8.62 -10.30
N LEU A 126 3.04 -9.89 -10.13
CA LEU A 126 2.46 -11.01 -10.87
C LEU A 126 1.86 -12.02 -9.88
N PRO A 127 0.56 -11.87 -9.54
CA PRO A 127 -0.14 -12.79 -8.64
C PRO A 127 -0.39 -14.15 -9.29
N LEU A 128 -0.59 -15.17 -8.48
CA LEU A 128 -1.17 -16.42 -8.93
C LEU A 128 -2.62 -16.18 -9.35
N LYS A 129 -3.06 -16.79 -10.44
CA LYS A 129 -4.44 -16.70 -10.91
C LYS A 129 -5.33 -17.70 -10.18
N LEU A 130 -5.69 -17.39 -8.94
CA LEU A 130 -6.55 -18.22 -8.10
C LEU A 130 -8.02 -17.90 -8.37
N ALA A 131 -8.79 -18.88 -8.80
CA ALA A 131 -10.20 -18.67 -9.13
C ALA A 131 -11.02 -18.39 -7.85
N GLY A 132 -11.83 -17.32 -7.88
CA GLY A 132 -12.73 -16.94 -6.79
C GLY A 132 -12.04 -16.47 -5.50
N ALA A 133 -10.73 -16.21 -5.52
CA ALA A 133 -10.01 -15.72 -4.36
C ALA A 133 -10.06 -14.18 -4.30
N ASP A 134 -10.11 -13.65 -3.08
CA ASP A 134 -10.07 -12.21 -2.76
C ASP A 134 -8.63 -11.67 -2.66
N GLY A 135 -7.64 -12.56 -2.57
CA GLY A 135 -6.21 -12.24 -2.52
C GLY A 135 -5.35 -13.36 -3.11
N SER A 136 -4.09 -13.06 -3.36
CA SER A 136 -3.14 -14.02 -3.92
C SER A 136 -1.71 -13.70 -3.50
N PRO A 137 -0.86 -14.70 -3.21
CA PRO A 137 0.57 -14.50 -3.14
C PRO A 137 1.11 -13.94 -4.45
N VAL A 138 2.09 -13.03 -4.33
CA VAL A 138 2.68 -12.38 -5.48
C VAL A 138 4.18 -12.20 -5.30
N ARG A 139 4.93 -12.33 -6.40
CA ARG A 139 6.31 -11.86 -6.48
C ARG A 139 6.31 -10.43 -7.02
N ALA A 140 6.57 -9.46 -6.13
CA ALA A 140 6.76 -8.06 -6.53
C ALA A 140 8.23 -7.79 -6.81
N VAL A 141 8.53 -7.14 -7.95
CA VAL A 141 9.88 -6.70 -8.32
C VAL A 141 9.81 -5.24 -8.73
N MET A 142 10.72 -4.42 -8.21
CA MET A 142 10.85 -3.01 -8.57
C MET A 142 12.21 -2.75 -9.19
N ILE A 143 12.22 -2.11 -10.36
CA ILE A 143 13.41 -1.69 -11.08
C ILE A 143 13.47 -0.17 -11.04
N ARG A 144 14.55 0.38 -10.47
CA ARG A 144 14.77 1.84 -10.44
C ARG A 144 15.00 2.36 -11.86
N ARG A 145 14.44 3.51 -12.15
CA ARG A 145 14.65 4.21 -13.42
C ARG A 145 15.76 5.24 -13.31
#